data_9c13acb50371e91a3ec16ef9db125e54
#
_entry.id   9c13acb50371e91a3ec16ef9db125e54
#
_cell.length_a   1.000
_cell.length_b   1.000
_cell.length_c   1.000
_cell.angle_alpha   90.00
_cell.angle_beta   90.00
_cell.angle_gamma   90.00
#
_symmetry.space_group_name_H-M   'P 1'
#
loop_
_entity.id
_entity.type
_entity.pdbx_description
1 polymer ?
#
loop_
_entity_poly.entity_id
_entity_poly.type
_entity_poly.pdbx_seq_one_letter_code
_entity_poly.pdbx_strand_id
1 'polypeptide(L)'
;MKRILILAGLALAIGAGPATAERISNPVAEFSGLDKITGRIISFDVYIDETVQFGALQVTPRACYSRPATEAPQTDAFVEVDEITLDRKVRRIFSGWMFAASPGLHAVDHAVYDVWLADCKTSSAVAPPSQR
;
A
#
# COMPACT_ATOMS: atom_id res chain seq x y z
N MET A 1 44.35 46.28 35.90
CA MET A 1 43.11 45.53 36.20
C MET A 1 42.61 44.94 34.89
N LYS A 2 42.73 43.65 34.74
CA LYS A 2 42.19 42.95 33.57
C LYS A 2 40.82 42.42 33.94
N ARG A 3 39.77 42.94 33.31
CA ARG A 3 38.43 42.40 33.42
C ARG A 3 38.29 41.24 32.45
N ILE A 4 38.21 40.07 33.00
CA ILE A 4 37.93 38.86 32.21
C ILE A 4 36.40 38.78 32.07
N LEU A 5 35.89 39.05 30.90
CA LEU A 5 34.51 38.76 30.52
C LEU A 5 34.43 37.27 30.15
N ILE A 6 33.85 36.48 31.05
CA ILE A 6 33.50 35.10 30.78
C ILE A 6 32.16 35.14 30.05
N LEU A 7 32.19 35.02 28.74
CA LEU A 7 31.01 34.73 27.93
C LEU A 7 30.63 33.26 28.13
N ALA A 8 29.67 33.01 28.99
CA ALA A 8 29.04 31.71 29.09
C ALA A 8 28.18 31.51 27.85
N GLY A 9 28.74 30.83 26.87
CA GLY A 9 27.99 30.36 25.71
C GLY A 9 27.01 29.28 26.14
N LEU A 10 25.73 29.62 26.23
CA LEU A 10 24.65 28.69 26.43
C LEU A 10 24.46 27.89 25.10
N ALA A 11 25.12 26.78 24.98
CA ALA A 11 24.89 25.87 23.87
C ALA A 11 23.52 25.21 24.05
N LEU A 12 22.52 25.78 23.40
CA LEU A 12 21.21 25.13 23.27
C LEU A 12 21.37 23.94 22.32
N ALA A 13 21.65 22.78 22.86
CA ALA A 13 21.58 21.54 22.12
C ALA A 13 20.10 21.26 21.82
N ILE A 14 19.61 21.73 20.69
CA ILE A 14 18.33 21.32 20.15
C ILE A 14 18.50 19.88 19.69
N GLY A 15 18.15 18.95 20.57
CA GLY A 15 18.05 17.54 20.21
C GLY A 15 16.85 17.35 19.30
N ALA A 16 17.02 17.62 17.99
CA ALA A 16 16.06 17.20 17.00
C ALA A 16 16.23 15.69 16.84
N GLY A 17 15.43 14.90 17.58
CA GLY A 17 15.28 13.48 17.28
C GLY A 17 14.71 13.32 15.86
N PRO A 18 15.09 12.27 15.10
CA PRO A 18 14.48 12.02 13.80
C PRO A 18 12.99 11.83 13.98
N ALA A 19 12.19 12.70 13.36
CA ALA A 19 10.75 12.51 13.25
C ALA A 19 10.53 11.35 12.27
N THR A 20 10.50 10.11 12.77
CA THR A 20 10.13 8.94 11.98
C THR A 20 8.62 8.86 11.92
N ALA A 21 8.04 9.08 10.73
CA ALA A 21 6.67 8.71 10.49
C ALA A 21 6.54 7.19 10.68
N GLU A 22 5.74 6.74 11.63
CA GLU A 22 5.49 5.33 11.84
C GLU A 22 4.65 4.77 10.72
N ARG A 23 5.12 3.67 10.13
CA ARG A 23 4.34 2.84 9.22
C ARG A 23 3.96 1.56 9.93
N ILE A 24 2.68 1.21 9.83
CA ILE A 24 2.17 -0.06 10.34
C ILE A 24 2.11 -1.03 9.17
N SER A 25 2.87 -2.11 9.27
CA SER A 25 2.81 -3.21 8.30
C SER A 25 1.58 -4.07 8.56
N ASN A 26 0.77 -4.29 7.53
CA ASN A 26 -0.46 -5.07 7.62
C ASN A 26 -0.34 -6.37 6.82
N PRO A 27 -0.94 -7.47 7.29
CA PRO A 27 -0.90 -8.75 6.59
C PRO A 27 -1.88 -8.86 5.44
N VAL A 28 -2.84 -7.95 5.31
CA VAL A 28 -3.92 -8.02 4.32
C VAL A 28 -4.06 -6.69 3.60
N ALA A 29 -4.14 -6.74 2.27
CA ALA A 29 -4.54 -5.63 1.42
C ALA A 29 -5.96 -5.86 0.90
N GLU A 30 -6.81 -4.83 0.98
CA GLU A 30 -8.13 -4.84 0.38
C GLU A 30 -8.09 -4.07 -0.94
N PHE A 31 -8.53 -4.71 -1.99
CA PHE A 31 -8.65 -4.11 -3.32
C PHE A 31 -10.10 -3.96 -3.73
N SER A 32 -10.34 -3.00 -4.59
CA SER A 32 -11.56 -2.90 -5.38
C SER A 32 -11.21 -3.22 -6.84
N GLY A 33 -12.06 -4.00 -7.47
CA GLY A 33 -11.93 -4.35 -8.88
C GLY A 33 -13.20 -4.02 -9.64
N LEU A 34 -13.05 -3.38 -10.80
CA LEU A 34 -14.13 -3.04 -11.71
C LEU A 34 -14.02 -3.87 -12.99
N ASP A 35 -15.09 -4.58 -13.32
CA ASP A 35 -15.31 -5.14 -14.65
C ASP A 35 -16.02 -4.10 -15.52
N LYS A 36 -15.31 -3.54 -16.50
CA LYS A 36 -15.82 -2.46 -17.36
C LYS A 36 -16.88 -2.92 -18.34
N ILE A 37 -16.97 -4.21 -18.63
CA ILE A 37 -17.98 -4.76 -19.54
C ILE A 37 -19.33 -4.84 -18.83
N THR A 38 -19.36 -5.34 -17.60
CA THR A 38 -20.59 -5.51 -16.82
C THR A 38 -20.92 -4.32 -15.92
N GLY A 39 -19.95 -3.44 -15.65
CA GLY A 39 -20.05 -2.36 -14.69
C GLY A 39 -20.00 -2.83 -13.24
N ARG A 40 -19.62 -4.08 -12.99
CA ARG A 40 -19.62 -4.69 -11.66
C ARG A 40 -18.35 -4.30 -10.90
N ILE A 41 -18.54 -3.85 -9.67
CA ILE A 41 -17.44 -3.57 -8.73
C ILE A 41 -17.52 -4.62 -7.61
N ILE A 42 -16.37 -5.21 -7.30
CA ILE A 42 -16.21 -6.11 -6.16
C ILE A 42 -15.06 -5.65 -5.28
N SER A 43 -15.14 -5.96 -3.99
CA SER A 43 -14.02 -5.84 -3.06
C SER A 43 -13.48 -7.21 -2.75
N PHE A 44 -12.16 -7.34 -2.66
CA PHE A 44 -11.51 -8.60 -2.31
C PHE A 44 -10.26 -8.37 -1.49
N ASP A 45 -10.04 -9.26 -0.53
CA ASP A 45 -8.88 -9.25 0.35
C ASP A 45 -7.80 -10.17 -0.19
N VAL A 46 -6.56 -9.70 -0.13
CA VAL A 46 -5.39 -10.49 -0.51
C VAL A 46 -4.35 -10.40 0.59
N TYR A 47 -3.89 -11.55 1.07
CA TYR A 47 -2.77 -11.58 2.01
C TYR A 47 -1.46 -11.21 1.31
N ILE A 48 -0.55 -10.61 2.07
CA ILE A 48 0.77 -10.25 1.54
C ILE A 48 1.46 -11.49 0.98
N ASP A 49 2.04 -11.35 -0.21
CA ASP A 49 2.68 -12.42 -1.01
C ASP A 49 1.73 -13.49 -1.57
N GLU A 50 0.43 -13.38 -1.31
CA GLU A 50 -0.59 -14.19 -1.95
C GLU A 50 -0.99 -13.61 -3.30
N THR A 51 -1.34 -14.45 -4.24
CA THR A 51 -1.88 -14.04 -5.54
C THR A 51 -3.36 -14.43 -5.63
N VAL A 52 -4.21 -13.44 -5.92
CA VAL A 52 -5.64 -13.64 -6.14
C VAL A 52 -5.97 -13.26 -7.58
N GLN A 53 -6.76 -14.07 -8.24
CA GLN A 53 -7.22 -13.82 -9.60
C GLN A 53 -8.50 -12.97 -9.59
N PHE A 54 -8.47 -11.88 -10.35
CA PHE A 54 -9.62 -11.04 -10.66
C PHE A 54 -9.78 -10.97 -12.18
N GLY A 55 -10.77 -11.65 -12.72
CA GLY A 55 -10.90 -11.79 -14.17
C GLY A 55 -9.66 -12.39 -14.80
N ALA A 56 -9.07 -11.71 -15.76
CA ALA A 56 -7.81 -12.10 -16.40
C ALA A 56 -6.57 -11.57 -15.65
N LEU A 57 -6.73 -10.93 -14.51
CA LEU A 57 -5.63 -10.36 -13.74
C LEU A 57 -5.29 -11.21 -12.53
N GLN A 58 -4.00 -11.28 -12.21
CA GLN A 58 -3.45 -11.86 -11.00
C GLN A 58 -2.85 -10.76 -10.15
N VAL A 59 -3.40 -10.54 -8.96
CA VAL A 59 -3.03 -9.44 -8.06
C VAL A 59 -2.23 -9.99 -6.89
N THR A 60 -1.02 -9.46 -6.70
CA THR A 60 -0.12 -9.88 -5.62
C THR A 60 0.38 -8.66 -4.87
N PRO A 61 -0.12 -8.37 -3.66
CA PRO A 61 0.46 -7.34 -2.80
C PRO A 61 1.75 -7.86 -2.17
N ARG A 62 2.79 -7.03 -2.14
CA ARG A 62 4.06 -7.34 -1.48
C ARG A 62 4.22 -6.64 -0.15
N ALA A 63 3.55 -5.52 0.02
CA ALA A 63 3.52 -4.76 1.27
C ALA A 63 2.22 -3.97 1.34
N CYS A 64 1.71 -3.73 2.54
CA CYS A 64 0.54 -2.88 2.78
C CYS A 64 0.74 -2.12 4.09
N TYR A 65 0.87 -0.80 3.99
CA TYR A 65 1.17 0.07 5.11
C TYR A 65 0.02 1.02 5.42
N SER A 66 -0.25 1.19 6.70
CA SER A 66 -1.12 2.21 7.24
C SER A 66 -0.37 3.11 8.22
N ARG A 67 -1.06 4.08 8.80
CA ARG A 67 -0.52 5.01 9.81
C ARG A 67 -1.26 4.82 11.12
N PRO A 68 -0.62 5.16 12.27
CA PRO A 68 -1.31 5.19 13.55
C PRO A 68 -2.51 6.15 13.52
N ALA A 69 -3.52 5.89 14.37
CA ALA A 69 -4.72 6.72 14.47
C ALA A 69 -4.43 8.17 14.87
N THR A 70 -3.25 8.45 15.44
CA THR A 70 -2.78 9.77 15.83
C THR A 70 -2.23 10.59 14.65
N GLU A 71 -2.03 9.97 13.50
CA GLU A 71 -1.53 10.61 12.29
C GLU A 71 -2.63 10.74 11.24
N ALA A 72 -2.39 11.59 10.23
CA ALA A 72 -3.28 11.68 9.09
C ALA A 72 -3.34 10.32 8.36
N PRO A 73 -4.55 9.85 7.98
CA PRO A 73 -4.68 8.57 7.29
C PRO A 73 -3.89 8.55 5.99
N GLN A 74 -3.02 7.56 5.86
CA GLN A 74 -2.31 7.28 4.62
C GLN A 74 -2.12 5.77 4.51
N THR A 75 -2.70 5.20 3.48
CA THR A 75 -2.66 3.77 3.21
C THR A 75 -2.05 3.56 1.85
N ASP A 76 -0.98 2.79 1.80
CA ASP A 76 -0.25 2.50 0.58
C ASP A 76 0.18 1.02 0.55
N ALA A 77 0.24 0.48 -0.65
CA ALA A 77 0.64 -0.91 -0.88
C ALA A 77 1.53 -1.02 -2.11
N PHE A 78 2.57 -1.85 -2.01
CA PHE A 78 3.32 -2.26 -3.19
C PHE A 78 2.67 -3.48 -3.81
N VAL A 79 2.29 -3.37 -5.07
CA VAL A 79 1.45 -4.36 -5.75
C VAL A 79 2.07 -4.73 -7.09
N GLU A 80 2.04 -6.01 -7.38
CA GLU A 80 2.37 -6.56 -8.69
C GLU A 80 1.12 -7.16 -9.31
N VAL A 81 0.87 -6.83 -10.57
CA VAL A 81 -0.28 -7.37 -11.31
C VAL A 81 0.17 -7.97 -12.63
N ASP A 82 -0.21 -9.19 -12.85
CA ASP A 82 0.00 -9.92 -14.07
C ASP A 82 -1.32 -10.11 -14.83
N GLU A 83 -1.26 -10.08 -16.14
CA GLU A 83 -2.36 -10.42 -17.03
C GLU A 83 -2.17 -11.83 -17.59
N ILE A 84 -3.24 -12.63 -17.54
CA ILE A 84 -3.31 -13.89 -18.29
C ILE A 84 -3.91 -13.56 -19.65
N THR A 85 -3.08 -13.68 -20.69
CA THR A 85 -3.49 -13.38 -22.06
C THR A 85 -4.37 -14.49 -22.65
N LEU A 86 -5.01 -14.22 -23.78
CA LEU A 86 -5.88 -15.20 -24.46
C LEU A 86 -5.12 -16.46 -24.91
N ASP A 87 -3.83 -16.35 -25.21
CA ASP A 87 -2.94 -17.46 -25.52
C ASP A 87 -2.32 -18.14 -24.29
N ARG A 88 -2.86 -17.83 -23.10
CA ARG A 88 -2.45 -18.38 -21.79
C ARG A 88 -1.02 -18.03 -21.37
N LYS A 89 -0.49 -16.92 -21.85
CA LYS A 89 0.76 -16.37 -21.37
C LYS A 89 0.50 -15.42 -20.21
N VAL A 90 1.46 -15.34 -19.29
CA VAL A 90 1.41 -14.41 -18.15
C VAL A 90 2.33 -13.24 -18.47
N ARG A 91 1.79 -12.02 -18.34
CA ARG A 91 2.51 -10.79 -18.62
C ARG A 91 2.35 -9.81 -17.48
N ARG A 92 3.47 -9.28 -16.94
CA ARG A 92 3.43 -8.22 -15.94
C ARG A 92 2.93 -6.93 -16.58
N ILE A 93 1.82 -6.38 -16.03
CA ILE A 93 1.23 -5.11 -16.51
C ILE A 93 1.35 -3.98 -15.50
N PHE A 94 1.62 -4.29 -14.24
CA PHE A 94 1.78 -3.29 -13.18
C PHE A 94 2.77 -3.79 -12.12
N SER A 95 3.64 -2.89 -11.67
CA SER A 95 4.49 -3.10 -10.50
C SER A 95 4.77 -1.74 -9.89
N GLY A 96 4.27 -1.48 -8.70
CA GLY A 96 4.45 -0.18 -8.07
C GLY A 96 3.59 0.02 -6.83
N TRP A 97 3.65 1.25 -6.32
CA TRP A 97 2.87 1.66 -5.16
C TRP A 97 1.49 2.16 -5.57
N MET A 98 0.47 1.64 -4.90
CA MET A 98 -0.90 2.14 -4.95
C MET A 98 -1.23 2.89 -3.68
N PHE A 99 -2.06 3.94 -3.80
CA PHE A 99 -2.44 4.82 -2.70
C PHE A 99 -3.96 4.83 -2.57
N ALA A 100 -4.49 4.41 -1.41
CA ALA A 100 -5.93 4.31 -1.20
C ALA A 100 -6.63 5.68 -1.28
N ALA A 101 -5.97 6.75 -0.83
CA ALA A 101 -6.52 8.11 -0.88
C ALA A 101 -6.54 8.71 -2.29
N SER A 102 -5.80 8.13 -3.23
CA SER A 102 -5.66 8.65 -4.59
C SER A 102 -5.71 7.48 -5.60
N PRO A 103 -6.83 6.79 -5.72
CA PRO A 103 -6.94 5.59 -6.54
C PRO A 103 -6.70 5.83 -8.04
N GLY A 104 -6.92 7.05 -8.52
CA GLY A 104 -6.64 7.41 -9.91
C GLY A 104 -5.18 7.69 -10.22
N LEU A 105 -4.32 7.80 -9.20
CA LEU A 105 -2.93 8.18 -9.41
C LEU A 105 -2.06 7.00 -9.87
N HIS A 106 -2.16 5.87 -9.17
CA HIS A 106 -1.46 4.64 -9.49
C HIS A 106 -2.41 3.46 -9.28
N ALA A 107 -3.11 3.09 -10.34
CA ALA A 107 -4.00 1.94 -10.34
C ALA A 107 -3.80 1.15 -11.65
N VAL A 108 -4.28 -0.06 -11.67
CA VAL A 108 -4.30 -0.84 -12.91
C VAL A 108 -5.45 -0.35 -13.78
N ASP A 109 -5.12 0.14 -14.97
CA ASP A 109 -6.05 0.48 -16.03
C ASP A 109 -5.85 -0.49 -17.20
N HIS A 110 -6.58 -1.58 -17.16
CA HIS A 110 -6.64 -2.58 -18.21
C HIS A 110 -7.83 -2.29 -19.14
N ALA A 111 -7.83 -2.83 -20.35
CA ALA A 111 -8.94 -2.61 -21.31
C ALA A 111 -10.30 -3.05 -20.74
N VAL A 112 -10.33 -4.09 -19.91
CA VAL A 112 -11.55 -4.69 -19.35
C VAL A 112 -11.66 -4.52 -17.84
N TYR A 113 -10.54 -4.41 -17.14
CA TYR A 113 -10.50 -4.41 -15.68
C TYR A 113 -9.75 -3.21 -15.11
N ASP A 114 -10.30 -2.60 -14.06
CA ASP A 114 -9.58 -1.69 -13.20
C ASP A 114 -9.40 -2.33 -11.82
N VAL A 115 -8.24 -2.15 -11.22
CA VAL A 115 -7.95 -2.58 -9.85
C VAL A 115 -7.24 -1.46 -9.12
N TRP A 116 -7.71 -1.16 -7.92
CA TRP A 116 -7.09 -0.16 -7.05
C TRP A 116 -7.11 -0.59 -5.60
N LEU A 117 -6.20 -0.03 -4.81
CA LEU A 117 -6.13 -0.27 -3.37
C LEU A 117 -7.25 0.46 -2.66
N ALA A 118 -7.99 -0.23 -1.79
CA ALA A 118 -9.01 0.35 -0.93
C ALA A 118 -8.53 0.54 0.51
N ASP A 119 -7.85 -0.44 1.09
CA ASP A 119 -7.42 -0.40 2.49
C ASP A 119 -6.32 -1.43 2.78
N CYS A 120 -5.67 -1.28 3.94
CA CYS A 120 -4.84 -2.30 4.58
C CYS A 120 -5.50 -2.75 5.86
N LYS A 121 -5.49 -4.05 6.13
CA LYS A 121 -6.18 -4.64 7.27
C LYS A 121 -5.27 -5.54 8.09
N THR A 122 -5.59 -5.67 9.37
CA THR A 122 -4.90 -6.62 10.27
C THR A 122 -5.51 -8.02 10.23
N SER A 123 -6.74 -8.13 9.73
CA SER A 123 -7.46 -9.41 9.64
C SER A 123 -8.44 -9.40 8.47
N SER A 124 -8.83 -10.58 8.03
CA SER A 124 -9.79 -10.77 6.93
C SER A 124 -10.78 -11.88 7.30
N ALA A 125 -11.99 -11.80 6.75
CA ALA A 125 -12.95 -12.89 6.81
C ALA A 125 -12.52 -14.11 5.97
N VAL A 126 -11.61 -13.90 5.01
CA VAL A 126 -11.01 -14.99 4.21
C VAL A 126 -9.90 -15.64 5.03
N ALA A 127 -9.89 -16.98 5.07
CA ALA A 127 -8.85 -17.73 5.79
C ALA A 127 -7.47 -17.50 5.16
N PRO A 128 -6.38 -17.42 5.97
CA PRO A 128 -5.02 -17.31 5.45
C PRO A 128 -4.65 -18.51 4.55
N PRO A 129 -3.72 -18.33 3.60
CA PRO A 129 -3.30 -19.41 2.69
C PRO A 129 -2.85 -20.69 3.39
N SER A 130 -2.24 -20.56 4.57
CA SER A 130 -1.78 -21.69 5.39
C SER A 130 -2.92 -22.53 5.98
N GLN A 131 -4.18 -22.07 5.93
CA GLN A 131 -5.35 -22.72 6.50
C GLN A 131 -6.39 -23.14 5.45
N ARG A 132 -6.06 -23.05 4.16
CA ARG A 132 -6.93 -23.42 3.04
C ARG A 132 -6.58 -24.79 2.48
#